data_33d334e8188b38c0d2ad2f543f9e022e
#
_entry.id   33d334e8188b38c0d2ad2f543f9e022e
#
_cell.length_a   1.000
_cell.length_b   1.000
_cell.length_c   1.000
_cell.angle_alpha   90.00
_cell.angle_beta   90.00
_cell.angle_gamma   90.00
#
_symmetry.space_group_name_H-M   'P 1'
#
loop_
_entity.id
_entity.type
_entity.pdbx_description
1 polymer ?
#
loop_
_entity_poly.entity_id
_entity_poly.type
_entity_poly.pdbx_seq_one_letter_code
_entity_poly.pdbx_strand_id
1 'polypeptide(L)'
;MGSKIKFDDKICVDGEKISKKNIKKLYIIFNKPKGIVCTTDAGVEKDNIIDYINHPQRIFPIGRLDKTSEGLIFLTNDGDIVNKILRTKNKHEKEYHVTVDKPINSIFIKKICNGIPILN
;
A
#
# COMPACT_ATOMS: atom_id res chain seq x y z
N MET A 1 -3.13 11.83 21.35
CA MET A 1 -4.34 10.97 21.46
C MET A 1 -5.40 11.55 20.53
N GLY A 2 -5.89 10.76 19.57
CA GLY A 2 -6.98 11.20 18.68
C GLY A 2 -8.34 11.00 19.34
N SER A 3 -9.22 12.00 19.27
CA SER A 3 -10.60 11.88 19.71
C SER A 3 -11.38 10.92 18.83
N LYS A 4 -12.15 10.03 19.42
CA LYS A 4 -13.08 9.15 18.67
C LYS A 4 -14.38 9.90 18.42
N ILE A 5 -14.81 9.95 17.16
CA ILE A 5 -16.07 10.55 16.76
C ILE A 5 -17.14 9.47 16.54
N LYS A 6 -18.39 9.79 16.88
CA LYS A 6 -19.57 8.97 16.60
C LYS A 6 -20.22 9.40 15.28
N PHE A 7 -21.08 8.56 14.74
CA PHE A 7 -21.72 8.79 13.45
C PHE A 7 -22.56 10.10 13.41
N ASP A 8 -23.16 10.47 14.55
CA ASP A 8 -24.05 11.64 14.70
C ASP A 8 -23.32 12.92 15.17
N ASP A 9 -22.00 12.86 15.38
CA ASP A 9 -21.26 14.02 15.84
C ASP A 9 -21.19 15.10 14.75
N LYS A 10 -21.45 16.34 15.15
CA LYS A 10 -21.25 17.52 14.29
C LYS A 10 -19.78 17.93 14.35
N ILE A 11 -19.10 17.82 13.21
CA ILE A 11 -17.69 18.18 13.11
C ILE A 11 -17.59 19.54 12.43
N CYS A 12 -16.84 20.45 13.03
CA CYS A 12 -16.51 21.76 12.45
C CYS A 12 -14.99 21.93 12.40
N VAL A 13 -14.49 22.56 11.36
CA VAL A 13 -13.11 23.03 11.23
C VAL A 13 -13.18 24.55 11.01
N ASP A 14 -12.48 25.29 11.83
CA ASP A 14 -12.47 26.78 11.82
C ASP A 14 -13.88 27.39 11.81
N GLY A 15 -14.81 26.76 12.56
CA GLY A 15 -16.20 27.19 12.66
C GLY A 15 -17.12 26.72 11.52
N GLU A 16 -16.58 26.18 10.43
CA GLU A 16 -17.36 25.65 9.32
C GLU A 16 -17.71 24.17 9.51
N LYS A 17 -18.99 23.84 9.34
CA LYS A 17 -19.48 22.47 9.46
C LYS A 17 -18.98 21.61 8.28
N ILE A 18 -18.25 20.55 8.60
CA ILE A 18 -17.87 19.56 7.59
C ILE A 18 -19.05 18.63 7.31
N SER A 19 -19.51 18.62 6.08
CA SER A 19 -20.46 17.61 5.59
C SER A 19 -19.71 16.43 5.01
N LYS A 20 -20.14 15.20 5.32
CA LYS A 20 -19.61 13.98 4.71
C LYS A 20 -19.95 14.04 3.20
N LYS A 21 -18.95 14.35 2.38
CA LYS A 21 -19.11 14.23 0.92
C LYS A 21 -19.25 12.75 0.57
N ASN A 22 -20.29 12.43 -0.22
CA ASN A 22 -20.43 11.09 -0.80
C ASN A 22 -19.38 10.94 -1.92
N ILE A 23 -18.14 10.61 -1.53
CA ILE A 23 -17.05 10.38 -2.48
C ILE A 23 -17.25 8.98 -3.06
N LYS A 24 -17.37 8.90 -4.38
CA LYS A 24 -17.41 7.60 -5.07
C LYS A 24 -16.14 6.84 -4.78
N LYS A 25 -16.28 5.61 -4.27
CA LYS A 25 -15.15 4.73 -3.99
C LYS A 25 -14.45 4.37 -5.30
N LEU A 26 -13.13 4.44 -5.28
CA LEU A 26 -12.26 4.17 -6.40
C LEU A 26 -11.30 3.04 -6.06
N TYR A 27 -11.12 2.12 -7.01
CA TYR A 27 -10.18 1.02 -6.91
C TYR A 27 -9.39 0.96 -8.21
N ILE A 28 -8.07 1.10 -8.10
CA ILE A 28 -7.15 1.11 -9.23
C ILE A 28 -6.28 -0.14 -9.13
N ILE A 29 -6.17 -0.85 -10.23
CA ILE A 29 -5.20 -1.94 -10.43
C ILE A 29 -4.04 -1.33 -11.19
N PHE A 30 -2.83 -1.41 -10.64
CA PHE A 30 -1.65 -0.80 -11.23
C PHE A 30 -0.48 -1.78 -11.25
N ASN A 31 0.17 -1.89 -12.40
CA ASN A 31 1.45 -2.58 -12.51
C ASN A 31 2.57 -1.59 -12.23
N LYS A 32 3.08 -1.60 -10.98
CA LYS A 32 4.11 -0.66 -10.54
C LYS A 32 5.44 -0.98 -11.27
N PRO A 33 6.05 -0.02 -11.95
CA PRO A 33 7.37 -0.21 -12.51
C PRO A 33 8.47 -0.14 -11.44
N LYS A 34 9.67 -0.60 -11.78
CA LYS A 34 10.89 -0.36 -10.98
C LYS A 34 11.18 1.13 -10.86
N GLY A 35 11.85 1.54 -9.80
CA GLY A 35 12.27 2.93 -9.55
C GLY A 35 11.24 3.77 -8.81
N ILE A 36 9.99 3.33 -8.67
CA ILE A 36 8.92 4.08 -8.00
C ILE A 36 8.72 3.56 -6.57
N VAL A 37 8.62 4.49 -5.60
CA VAL A 37 8.40 4.18 -4.18
C VAL A 37 6.92 4.20 -3.84
N CYS A 38 6.46 3.21 -3.07
CA CYS A 38 5.08 3.13 -2.57
C CYS A 38 4.89 4.03 -1.33
N THR A 39 4.91 5.35 -1.52
CA THR A 39 4.63 6.34 -0.48
C THR A 39 3.59 7.35 -0.95
N THR A 40 2.89 7.95 0.01
CA THR A 40 1.99 9.11 -0.20
C THR A 40 2.67 10.41 0.19
N ASP A 41 3.91 10.37 0.64
CA ASP A 41 4.69 11.54 1.07
C ASP A 41 5.63 11.98 -0.04
N ALA A 42 5.19 12.95 -0.83
CA ALA A 42 5.96 13.56 -1.92
C ALA A 42 7.16 14.38 -1.41
N GLY A 43 7.16 14.80 -0.13
CA GLY A 43 8.28 15.53 0.47
C GLY A 43 9.49 14.65 0.74
N VAL A 44 9.26 13.35 0.94
CA VAL A 44 10.32 12.37 1.24
C VAL A 44 10.91 11.77 -0.04
N GLU A 45 10.08 11.50 -1.05
CA GLU A 45 10.53 10.80 -2.26
C GLU A 45 9.84 11.38 -3.50
N LYS A 46 10.62 11.93 -4.43
CA LYS A 46 10.09 12.53 -5.66
C LYS A 46 9.49 11.49 -6.61
N ASP A 47 10.14 10.30 -6.71
CA ASP A 47 9.69 9.20 -7.57
C ASP A 47 8.71 8.31 -6.80
N ASN A 48 7.56 8.86 -6.42
CA ASN A 48 6.55 8.14 -5.68
C ASN A 48 5.35 7.73 -6.56
N ILE A 49 4.62 6.72 -6.10
CA ILE A 49 3.53 6.10 -6.84
C ILE A 49 2.34 7.05 -7.05
N ILE A 50 2.12 8.01 -6.14
CA ILE A 50 1.00 8.95 -6.23
C ILE A 50 1.24 9.95 -7.35
N ASP A 51 2.42 10.56 -7.39
CA ASP A 51 2.81 11.52 -8.43
C ASP A 51 2.94 10.83 -9.79
N TYR A 52 3.43 9.59 -9.82
CA TYR A 52 3.53 8.80 -11.04
C TYR A 52 2.16 8.55 -11.69
N ILE A 53 1.14 8.19 -10.89
CA ILE A 53 -0.22 7.94 -11.39
C ILE A 53 -0.96 9.26 -11.67
N ASN A 54 -0.64 10.34 -10.95
CA ASN A 54 -1.20 11.67 -11.07
C ASN A 54 -2.74 11.69 -11.15
N HIS A 55 -3.40 10.98 -10.23
CA HIS A 55 -4.86 10.89 -10.20
C HIS A 55 -5.48 12.12 -9.51
N PRO A 56 -6.58 12.72 -10.06
CA PRO A 56 -7.18 13.96 -9.52
C PRO A 56 -7.80 13.80 -8.13
N GLN A 57 -8.18 12.61 -7.74
CA GLN A 57 -8.64 12.32 -6.38
C GLN A 57 -7.48 11.81 -5.53
N ARG A 58 -7.54 12.09 -4.22
CA ARG A 58 -6.60 11.49 -3.26
C ARG A 58 -6.74 9.98 -3.26
N ILE A 59 -5.67 9.29 -3.61
CA ILE A 59 -5.55 7.84 -3.57
C ILE A 59 -4.36 7.43 -2.73
N PHE A 60 -4.34 6.18 -2.30
CA PHE A 60 -3.21 5.60 -1.57
C PHE A 60 -3.08 4.11 -1.89
N PRO A 61 -1.86 3.55 -1.85
CA PRO A 61 -1.64 2.15 -2.17
C PRO A 61 -2.12 1.22 -1.06
N ILE A 62 -2.58 0.03 -1.45
CA ILE A 62 -2.91 -1.07 -0.54
C ILE A 62 -1.68 -1.97 -0.43
N GLY A 63 -0.89 -1.77 0.62
CA GLY A 63 0.40 -2.42 0.78
C GLY A 63 1.52 -1.67 0.07
N ARG A 64 2.68 -2.31 -0.02
CA ARG A 64 3.89 -1.71 -0.56
C ARG A 64 4.69 -2.74 -1.35
N LEU A 65 5.31 -2.29 -2.43
CA LEU A 65 6.39 -2.95 -3.13
C LEU A 65 7.65 -2.10 -2.99
N ASP A 66 8.80 -2.72 -2.92
CA ASP A 66 10.07 -2.00 -2.83
C ASP A 66 10.34 -1.19 -4.10
N LYS A 67 11.25 -0.21 -4.02
CA LYS A 67 11.62 0.66 -5.14
C LYS A 67 12.10 -0.16 -6.34
N THR A 68 12.89 -1.19 -6.09
CA THR A 68 13.45 -2.07 -7.11
C THR A 68 12.52 -3.16 -7.62
N SER A 69 11.40 -3.41 -6.91
CA SER A 69 10.39 -4.40 -7.30
C SER A 69 9.40 -3.81 -8.29
N GLU A 70 8.91 -4.65 -9.19
CA GLU A 70 7.80 -4.34 -10.10
C GLU A 70 6.66 -5.33 -9.88
N GLY A 71 5.44 -4.97 -10.27
CA GLY A 71 4.29 -5.86 -10.23
C GLY A 71 3.00 -5.22 -9.76
N LEU A 72 2.02 -6.08 -9.52
CA LEU A 72 0.66 -5.70 -9.18
C LEU A 72 0.57 -5.01 -7.81
N ILE A 73 -0.05 -3.83 -7.79
CA ILE A 73 -0.45 -3.13 -6.58
C ILE A 73 -1.83 -2.50 -6.77
N PHE A 74 -2.61 -2.47 -5.71
CA PHE A 74 -3.90 -1.78 -5.70
C PHE A 74 -3.76 -0.40 -5.07
N LEU A 75 -4.51 0.58 -5.61
CA LEU A 75 -4.68 1.88 -4.98
C LEU A 75 -6.17 2.18 -4.82
N THR A 76 -6.50 2.97 -3.81
CA THR A 76 -7.88 3.32 -3.49
C THR A 76 -7.98 4.65 -2.75
N ASN A 77 -9.19 5.23 -2.71
CA ASN A 77 -9.58 6.29 -1.79
C ASN A 77 -10.41 5.77 -0.61
N ASP A 78 -10.62 4.44 -0.50
CA ASP A 78 -11.39 3.78 0.55
C ASP A 78 -10.48 3.21 1.65
N GLY A 79 -10.32 3.95 2.76
CA GLY A 79 -9.49 3.50 3.89
C GLY A 79 -9.98 2.24 4.57
N ASP A 80 -11.27 1.93 4.51
CA ASP A 80 -11.84 0.74 5.17
C ASP A 80 -11.37 -0.56 4.51
N ILE A 81 -11.27 -0.57 3.17
CA ILE A 81 -10.83 -1.76 2.44
C ILE A 81 -9.35 -2.07 2.71
N VAL A 82 -8.51 -1.04 2.91
CA VAL A 82 -7.08 -1.22 3.21
C VAL A 82 -6.90 -2.07 4.46
N ASN A 83 -7.62 -1.72 5.54
CA ASN A 83 -7.56 -2.48 6.79
C ASN A 83 -8.07 -3.93 6.61
N LYS A 84 -9.07 -4.13 5.77
CA LYS A 84 -9.61 -5.48 5.49
C LYS A 84 -8.58 -6.34 4.75
N ILE A 85 -7.83 -5.75 3.81
CA ILE A 85 -6.85 -6.47 3.01
C ILE A 85 -5.54 -6.68 3.79
N LEU A 86 -5.01 -5.62 4.44
CA LEU A 86 -3.67 -5.68 5.04
C LEU A 86 -3.62 -6.35 6.42
N ARG A 87 -4.75 -6.60 7.08
CA ARG A 87 -4.72 -7.27 8.40
C ARG A 87 -4.18 -8.69 8.26
N THR A 88 -3.12 -8.98 9.00
CA THR A 88 -2.44 -10.30 9.03
C THR A 88 -3.38 -11.47 9.32
N LYS A 89 -4.44 -11.24 10.11
CA LYS A 89 -5.45 -12.26 10.40
C LYS A 89 -6.19 -12.78 9.17
N ASN A 90 -6.21 -12.03 8.07
CA ASN A 90 -6.89 -12.42 6.84
C ASN A 90 -6.03 -13.33 5.95
N LYS A 91 -4.76 -13.57 6.31
CA LYS A 91 -3.83 -14.54 5.67
C LYS A 91 -3.80 -14.44 4.14
N HIS A 92 -3.87 -13.22 3.58
CA HIS A 92 -3.71 -13.05 2.13
C HIS A 92 -2.29 -13.40 1.73
N GLU A 93 -2.16 -14.36 0.83
CA GLU A 93 -0.89 -14.78 0.28
C GLU A 93 -0.28 -13.68 -0.59
N LYS A 94 1.06 -13.63 -0.61
CA LYS A 94 1.83 -12.77 -1.50
C LYS A 94 2.69 -13.68 -2.37
N GLU A 95 2.49 -13.59 -3.67
CA GLU A 95 3.26 -14.35 -4.65
C GLU A 95 4.37 -13.49 -5.22
N TYR A 96 5.58 -14.06 -5.29
CA TYR A 96 6.75 -13.42 -5.88
C TYR A 96 7.37 -14.33 -6.92
N HIS A 97 7.53 -13.82 -8.13
CA HIS A 97 8.35 -14.44 -9.16
C HIS A 97 9.74 -13.82 -9.13
N VAL A 98 10.74 -14.62 -8.72
CA VAL A 98 12.10 -14.14 -8.46
C VAL A 98 13.08 -14.83 -9.39
N THR A 99 13.91 -14.03 -10.05
CA THR A 99 15.05 -14.51 -10.84
C THR A 99 16.35 -14.23 -10.07
N VAL A 100 17.21 -15.22 -9.96
CA VAL A 100 18.51 -15.12 -9.29
C VAL A 100 19.64 -15.40 -10.28
N ASP A 101 20.83 -14.89 -9.96
CA ASP A 101 22.06 -15.02 -10.76
C ASP A 101 22.79 -16.37 -10.62
N LYS A 102 22.36 -17.19 -9.66
CA LYS A 102 22.99 -18.49 -9.32
C LYS A 102 22.00 -19.64 -9.50
N PRO A 103 22.50 -20.86 -9.83
CA PRO A 103 21.65 -22.03 -9.91
C PRO A 103 20.93 -22.34 -8.60
N ILE A 104 19.63 -22.57 -8.68
CA ILE A 104 18.80 -22.97 -7.54
C ILE A 104 18.90 -24.48 -7.36
N ASN A 105 19.35 -24.91 -6.18
CA ASN A 105 19.42 -26.31 -5.81
C ASN A 105 18.54 -26.64 -4.60
N SER A 106 18.37 -27.92 -4.29
CA SER A 106 17.53 -28.41 -3.19
C SER A 106 17.96 -27.88 -1.81
N ILE A 107 19.27 -27.66 -1.61
CA ILE A 107 19.81 -27.10 -0.35
C ILE A 107 19.40 -25.64 -0.19
N PHE A 108 19.48 -24.86 -1.27
CA PHE A 108 19.05 -23.47 -1.30
C PHE A 108 17.55 -23.35 -0.97
N ILE A 109 16.70 -24.15 -1.61
CA ILE A 109 15.27 -24.17 -1.34
C ILE A 109 14.97 -24.51 0.13
N LYS A 110 15.59 -25.57 0.67
CA LYS A 110 15.42 -25.93 2.08
C LYS A 110 15.81 -24.80 3.04
N LYS A 111 16.91 -24.09 2.77
CA LYS A 111 17.34 -22.97 3.60
C LYS A 111 16.35 -21.81 3.57
N ILE A 112 15.86 -21.42 2.39
CA ILE A 112 14.88 -20.33 2.24
C ILE A 112 13.57 -20.67 2.95
N CYS A 113 13.05 -21.90 2.78
CA CYS A 113 11.81 -22.33 3.41
C CYS A 113 11.88 -22.39 4.95
N ASN A 114 13.07 -22.58 5.51
CA ASN A 114 13.28 -22.61 6.96
C ASN A 114 13.42 -21.20 7.58
N GLY A 115 13.34 -20.17 6.78
CA GLY A 115 13.52 -18.77 7.20
C GLY A 115 14.98 -18.34 7.15
N ILE A 116 15.20 -17.09 6.76
CA ILE A 116 16.51 -16.45 6.65
C ILE A 116 16.49 -15.19 7.51
N PRO A 117 17.53 -14.94 8.35
CA PRO A 117 17.65 -13.65 9.01
C PRO A 117 17.86 -12.55 7.97
N ILE A 118 16.95 -11.57 7.96
CA ILE A 118 16.97 -10.48 6.96
C ILE A 118 17.65 -9.22 7.52
N LEU A 119 17.61 -9.05 8.84
CA LEU A 119 18.22 -7.92 9.55
C LEU A 119 18.93 -8.45 10.78
N ASN A 120 20.20 -8.07 10.96
CA ASN A 120 20.96 -8.27 12.19
C ASN A 120 20.78 -7.07 13.10
#